data_e3295bedb1308e52fcb67b1a58717b9a
#
_entry.id   e3295bedb1308e52fcb67b1a58717b9a
#
_cell.length_a   1.000
_cell.length_b   1.000
_cell.length_c   1.000
_cell.angle_alpha   90.00
_cell.angle_beta   90.00
_cell.angle_gamma   90.00
#
_symmetry.space_group_name_H-M   'P 1'
#
loop_
_entity.id
_entity.type
_entity.pdbx_description
1 polymer ?
#
loop_
_entity_poly.entity_id
_entity_poly.type
_entity_poly.pdbx_seq_one_letter_code
_entity_poly.pdbx_strand_id
1 'polypeptide(L)'
;HLFSSAASDVYKRQVMQRTAALIAAWQGLGFIHGVMNTDNMLICGETIDYGPCAMMDGFRINQVFSSIDHAGRYAYHQQPAIGQWNLMALSDALLPIIDPDREEAIRLAKGVLEGYGPAFKLVYAERCAAKLGLEASDESDTLFQSLLEVMQKHQLDFTDTFIELESIRFN
;
A
#
# COMPACT_ATOMS: atom_id res chain seq x y z
N HIS A 1 24.69 13.88 -20.67
CA HIS A 1 23.83 12.67 -20.64
C HIS A 1 24.30 11.71 -19.54
N LEU A 2 24.07 12.08 -18.26
CA LEU A 2 24.53 11.28 -17.11
C LEU A 2 23.51 10.23 -16.63
N PHE A 3 22.33 10.19 -17.20
CA PHE A 3 21.37 9.12 -16.92
C PHE A 3 20.81 8.63 -18.26
N SER A 4 21.16 7.39 -18.66
CA SER A 4 20.46 6.74 -19.76
C SER A 4 18.99 6.59 -19.37
N SER A 5 18.08 6.66 -20.32
CA SER A 5 16.64 6.45 -20.09
C SER A 5 16.37 5.16 -19.30
N ALA A 6 17.14 4.11 -19.57
CA ALA A 6 17.06 2.84 -18.85
C ALA A 6 17.37 2.94 -17.34
N ALA A 7 18.42 3.70 -16.93
CA ALA A 7 18.73 3.88 -15.51
C ALA A 7 17.64 4.66 -14.78
N SER A 8 17.10 5.71 -15.41
CA SER A 8 15.97 6.48 -14.88
C SER A 8 14.73 5.61 -14.69
N ASP A 9 14.44 4.69 -15.61
CA ASP A 9 13.31 3.78 -15.52
C ASP A 9 13.48 2.75 -14.41
N VAL A 10 14.69 2.26 -14.17
CA VAL A 10 15.01 1.37 -13.05
C VAL A 10 14.71 2.04 -11.71
N TYR A 11 15.17 3.28 -11.51
CA TYR A 11 14.90 4.03 -10.27
C TYR A 11 13.41 4.28 -10.04
N LYS A 12 12.69 4.71 -11.07
CA LYS A 12 11.24 4.95 -10.98
C LYS A 12 10.49 3.66 -10.59
N ARG A 13 10.84 2.53 -11.21
CA ARG A 13 10.25 1.23 -10.88
C ARG A 13 10.58 0.81 -9.45
N GLN A 14 11.80 1.04 -8.97
CA GLN A 14 12.18 0.73 -7.60
C GLN A 14 11.39 1.56 -6.58
N VAL A 15 11.22 2.86 -6.80
CA VAL A 15 10.39 3.72 -5.94
C VAL A 15 8.97 3.20 -5.89
N MET A 16 8.38 2.92 -7.05
CA MET A 16 7.02 2.39 -7.17
C MET A 16 6.87 1.05 -6.44
N GLN A 17 7.77 0.11 -6.65
CA GLN A 17 7.74 -1.21 -6.01
C GLN A 17 7.90 -1.12 -4.49
N ARG A 18 8.80 -0.27 -3.99
CA ARG A 18 9.00 -0.07 -2.55
C ARG A 18 7.78 0.57 -1.90
N THR A 19 7.18 1.57 -2.55
CA THR A 19 5.93 2.18 -2.06
C THR A 19 4.79 1.16 -2.04
N ALA A 20 4.65 0.35 -3.08
CA ALA A 20 3.64 -0.71 -3.12
C ALA A 20 3.84 -1.73 -1.99
N ALA A 21 5.09 -2.16 -1.76
CA ALA A 21 5.43 -3.12 -0.70
C ALA A 21 5.20 -2.54 0.71
N LEU A 22 5.54 -1.26 0.94
CA LEU A 22 5.29 -0.57 2.20
C LEU A 22 3.79 -0.55 2.52
N ILE A 23 2.97 -0.12 1.56
CA ILE A 23 1.53 0.01 1.78
C ILE A 23 0.86 -1.37 1.88
N ALA A 24 1.32 -2.36 1.12
CA ALA A 24 0.86 -3.74 1.28
C ALA A 24 1.18 -4.29 2.68
N ALA A 25 2.34 -3.92 3.25
CA ALA A 25 2.67 -4.27 4.63
C ALA A 25 1.70 -3.62 5.63
N TRP A 26 1.39 -2.31 5.47
CA TRP A 26 0.43 -1.63 6.33
C TRP A 26 -0.96 -2.27 6.28
N GLN A 27 -1.45 -2.57 5.07
CA GLN A 27 -2.73 -3.26 4.90
C GLN A 27 -2.72 -4.65 5.59
N GLY A 28 -1.64 -5.40 5.42
CA GLY A 28 -1.50 -6.72 6.05
C GLY A 28 -1.35 -6.68 7.56
N LEU A 29 -0.96 -5.56 8.16
CA LEU A 29 -0.79 -5.38 9.61
C LEU A 29 -1.96 -4.67 10.30
N GLY A 30 -2.94 -4.16 9.55
CA GLY A 30 -3.97 -3.29 10.13
C GLY A 30 -3.45 -1.91 10.54
N PHE A 31 -2.29 -1.48 9.97
CA PHE A 31 -1.70 -0.19 10.27
C PHE A 31 -2.31 0.91 9.41
N ILE A 32 -2.61 2.04 10.04
CA ILE A 32 -3.09 3.26 9.38
C ILE A 32 -2.13 4.39 9.68
N HIS A 33 -1.53 4.97 8.63
CA HIS A 33 -0.62 6.11 8.78
C HIS A 33 -1.35 7.37 9.24
N GLY A 34 -2.53 7.62 8.69
CA GLY A 34 -3.40 8.74 9.07
C GLY A 34 -3.12 10.07 8.38
N VAL A 35 -1.91 10.31 7.83
CA VAL A 35 -1.57 11.51 7.05
C VAL A 35 -0.56 11.16 5.96
N MET A 36 -1.03 10.59 4.86
CA MET A 36 -0.19 10.20 3.71
C MET A 36 -0.05 11.34 2.70
N ASN A 37 0.34 12.53 3.17
CA ASN A 37 0.72 13.62 2.27
C ASN A 37 1.97 13.25 1.48
N THR A 38 2.21 13.92 0.35
CA THR A 38 3.39 13.69 -0.49
C THR A 38 4.72 13.93 0.24
N ASP A 39 4.75 14.87 1.18
CA ASP A 39 5.91 15.20 2.02
C ASP A 39 6.20 14.15 3.10
N ASN A 40 5.24 13.28 3.42
CA ASN A 40 5.41 12.19 4.37
C ASN A 40 5.84 10.86 3.72
N MET A 41 5.90 10.80 2.38
CA MET A 41 6.27 9.60 1.64
C MET A 41 7.64 9.75 1.00
N LEU A 42 8.60 8.91 1.40
CA LEU A 42 9.97 8.99 0.94
C LEU A 42 10.19 8.13 -0.31
N ILE A 43 11.07 8.59 -1.20
CA ILE A 43 11.45 7.87 -2.43
C ILE A 43 12.20 6.56 -2.16
N CYS A 44 12.73 6.37 -0.96
CA CYS A 44 13.34 5.10 -0.52
C CYS A 44 12.30 4.02 -0.16
N GLY A 45 10.99 4.33 -0.18
CA GLY A 45 9.92 3.43 0.22
C GLY A 45 9.74 3.33 1.73
N GLU A 46 9.99 4.43 2.41
CA GLU A 46 9.73 4.63 3.84
C GLU A 46 8.75 5.79 4.03
N THR A 47 8.34 6.05 5.26
CA THR A 47 7.47 7.16 5.62
C THR A 47 7.97 7.88 6.86
N ILE A 48 7.50 9.08 7.08
CA ILE A 48 7.81 9.93 8.24
C ILE A 48 6.52 10.54 8.79
N ASP A 49 6.64 11.27 9.89
CA ASP A 49 5.52 11.98 10.55
C ASP A 49 4.38 11.06 10.99
N TYR A 50 4.70 10.19 11.92
CA TYR A 50 3.78 9.19 12.49
C TYR A 50 2.81 9.78 13.55
N GLY A 51 2.43 11.05 13.44
CA GLY A 51 1.59 11.72 14.45
C GLY A 51 0.28 11.00 14.76
N PRO A 52 -0.68 10.86 13.80
CA PRO A 52 -1.96 10.24 14.04
C PRO A 52 -2.00 8.75 13.68
N CYS A 53 -0.86 8.08 13.49
CA CYS A 53 -0.84 6.68 13.10
C CYS A 53 -1.25 5.76 14.25
N ALA A 54 -1.88 4.64 13.93
CA ALA A 54 -2.16 3.57 14.87
C ALA A 54 -2.34 2.22 14.18
N MET A 55 -2.17 1.15 14.96
CA MET A 55 -2.70 -0.17 14.62
C MET A 55 -4.20 -0.18 14.90
N MET A 56 -4.94 -0.87 14.06
CA MET A 56 -6.38 -1.03 14.21
C MET A 56 -6.67 -2.15 15.19
N ASP A 57 -7.49 -1.86 16.22
CA ASP A 57 -8.06 -2.88 17.10
C ASP A 57 -9.22 -3.60 16.38
N GLY A 58 -10.46 -3.28 16.67
CA GLY A 58 -11.61 -3.84 15.97
C GLY A 58 -11.58 -3.49 14.48
N PHE A 59 -11.65 -4.50 13.61
CA PHE A 59 -11.54 -4.32 12.17
C PHE A 59 -12.67 -3.46 11.60
N ARG A 60 -12.28 -2.38 10.93
CA ARG A 60 -13.19 -1.50 10.15
C ARG A 60 -12.50 -1.05 8.88
N ILE A 61 -13.06 -1.42 7.74
CA ILE A 61 -12.50 -1.11 6.43
C ILE A 61 -12.32 0.40 6.19
N ASN A 62 -13.16 1.23 6.78
CA ASN A 62 -13.14 2.68 6.68
C ASN A 62 -12.57 3.40 7.92
N GLN A 63 -11.81 2.69 8.77
CA GLN A 63 -11.21 3.29 9.96
C GLN A 63 -10.29 4.46 9.62
N VAL A 64 -10.45 5.56 10.35
CA VAL A 64 -9.65 6.79 10.30
C VAL A 64 -9.14 7.09 11.69
N PHE A 65 -7.88 7.48 11.85
CA PHE A 65 -7.32 7.91 13.14
C PHE A 65 -7.01 9.41 13.19
N SER A 66 -6.79 10.05 12.05
CA SER A 66 -6.58 11.49 12.02
C SER A 66 -7.87 12.26 12.33
N SER A 67 -7.88 13.04 13.41
CA SER A 67 -9.04 13.82 13.84
C SER A 67 -9.44 14.92 12.86
N ILE A 68 -8.55 15.32 11.95
CA ILE A 68 -8.81 16.34 10.93
C ILE A 68 -9.24 15.74 9.58
N ASP A 69 -9.17 14.44 9.41
CA ASP A 69 -9.57 13.75 8.18
C ASP A 69 -11.06 13.40 8.19
N HIS A 70 -11.89 14.42 8.06
CA HIS A 70 -13.36 14.27 8.07
C HIS A 70 -13.90 13.56 6.81
N ALA A 71 -13.12 13.54 5.72
CA ALA A 71 -13.52 12.93 4.46
C ALA A 71 -13.04 11.47 4.32
N GLY A 72 -12.24 10.96 5.25
CA GLY A 72 -11.69 9.63 5.19
C GLY A 72 -10.64 9.44 4.08
N ARG A 73 -9.96 10.52 3.69
CA ARG A 73 -8.92 10.48 2.65
C ARG A 73 -7.84 9.44 2.97
N TYR A 74 -7.49 9.31 4.26
CA TYR A 74 -6.46 8.41 4.75
C TYR A 74 -7.03 7.22 5.53
N ALA A 75 -8.29 6.86 5.27
CA ALA A 75 -8.89 5.66 5.81
C ALA A 75 -8.10 4.41 5.40
N TYR A 76 -8.18 3.34 6.19
CA TYR A 76 -7.47 2.09 5.94
C TYR A 76 -7.55 1.61 4.48
N HIS A 77 -8.76 1.51 3.92
CA HIS A 77 -8.95 1.05 2.54
C HIS A 77 -8.47 2.04 1.46
N GLN A 78 -8.25 3.31 1.83
CA GLN A 78 -7.80 4.34 0.89
C GLN A 78 -6.27 4.38 0.75
N GLN A 79 -5.52 3.80 1.66
CA GLN A 79 -4.06 3.88 1.66
C GLN A 79 -3.42 3.42 0.33
N PRO A 80 -3.87 2.33 -0.32
CA PRO A 80 -3.33 1.95 -1.62
C PRO A 80 -3.57 3.00 -2.71
N ALA A 81 -4.76 3.59 -2.76
CA ALA A 81 -5.09 4.63 -3.73
C ALA A 81 -4.30 5.92 -3.49
N ILE A 82 -4.09 6.29 -2.24
CA ILE A 82 -3.28 7.46 -1.88
C ILE A 82 -1.79 7.23 -2.19
N GLY A 83 -1.27 6.02 -1.99
CA GLY A 83 0.08 5.66 -2.41
C GLY A 83 0.28 5.83 -3.92
N GLN A 84 -0.66 5.37 -4.72
CA GLN A 84 -0.65 5.58 -6.16
C GLN A 84 -0.72 7.08 -6.53
N TRP A 85 -1.56 7.84 -5.85
CA TRP A 85 -1.68 9.27 -6.04
C TRP A 85 -0.37 10.01 -5.74
N ASN A 86 0.32 9.65 -4.65
CA ASN A 86 1.62 10.21 -4.31
C ASN A 86 2.68 9.92 -5.37
N LEU A 87 2.68 8.71 -5.94
CA LEU A 87 3.57 8.36 -7.06
C LEU A 87 3.24 9.15 -8.33
N MET A 88 1.96 9.44 -8.57
CA MET A 88 1.55 10.32 -9.69
C MET A 88 2.08 11.74 -9.48
N ALA A 89 1.93 12.30 -8.29
CA ALA A 89 2.45 13.63 -7.95
C ALA A 89 3.98 13.71 -8.09
N LEU A 90 4.70 12.68 -7.62
CA LEU A 90 6.15 12.57 -7.81
C LEU A 90 6.51 12.50 -9.30
N SER A 91 5.79 11.69 -10.07
CA SER A 91 6.04 11.54 -11.50
C SER A 91 5.83 12.85 -12.26
N ASP A 92 4.78 13.61 -11.93
CA ASP A 92 4.50 14.91 -12.54
C ASP A 92 5.63 15.92 -12.26
N ALA A 93 6.13 15.96 -11.03
CA ALA A 93 7.26 16.79 -10.64
C ALA A 93 8.57 16.41 -11.38
N LEU A 94 8.71 15.15 -11.76
CA LEU A 94 9.91 14.62 -12.43
C LEU A 94 9.84 14.67 -13.98
N LEU A 95 8.71 15.03 -14.58
CA LEU A 95 8.57 15.03 -16.05
C LEU A 95 9.72 15.76 -16.79
N PRO A 96 10.20 16.95 -16.35
CA PRO A 96 11.29 17.65 -17.04
C PRO A 96 12.63 16.90 -17.01
N ILE A 97 12.79 15.95 -16.08
CA ILE A 97 14.01 15.15 -15.91
C ILE A 97 13.88 13.79 -16.62
N ILE A 98 12.65 13.32 -16.80
CA ILE A 98 12.36 12.04 -17.46
C ILE A 98 12.71 12.10 -18.95
N ASP A 99 12.18 13.11 -19.65
CA ASP A 99 12.48 13.36 -21.06
C ASP A 99 12.29 14.84 -21.38
N PRO A 100 13.11 15.41 -22.31
CA PRO A 100 12.90 16.78 -22.82
C PRO A 100 11.57 16.94 -23.57
N ASP A 101 11.10 15.89 -24.23
CA ASP A 101 9.78 15.84 -24.84
C ASP A 101 8.75 15.51 -23.75
N ARG A 102 7.84 16.45 -23.49
CA ARG A 102 6.84 16.31 -22.44
C ARG A 102 5.86 15.15 -22.71
N GLU A 103 5.48 14.88 -23.96
CA GLU A 103 4.56 13.81 -24.28
C GLU A 103 5.22 12.44 -24.04
N GLU A 104 6.49 12.31 -24.42
CA GLU A 104 7.27 11.11 -24.17
C GLU A 104 7.52 10.93 -22.65
N ALA A 105 7.83 11.99 -21.92
CA ALA A 105 7.96 11.95 -20.47
C ALA A 105 6.70 11.42 -19.79
N ILE A 106 5.53 11.92 -20.20
CA ILE A 106 4.23 11.45 -19.68
C ILE A 106 3.99 9.96 -20.01
N ARG A 107 4.29 9.55 -21.24
CA ARG A 107 4.15 8.15 -21.67
C ARG A 107 5.01 7.21 -20.82
N LEU A 108 6.27 7.57 -20.61
CA LEU A 108 7.20 6.80 -19.78
C LEU A 108 6.76 6.74 -18.31
N ALA A 109 6.32 7.87 -17.75
CA ALA A 109 5.82 7.92 -16.38
C ALA A 109 4.58 7.03 -16.18
N LYS A 110 3.61 7.10 -17.09
CA LYS A 110 2.41 6.24 -17.05
C LYS A 110 2.75 4.77 -17.10
N GLY A 111 3.67 4.36 -17.98
CA GLY A 111 4.09 2.96 -18.08
C GLY A 111 4.72 2.39 -16.80
N VAL A 112 5.33 3.24 -15.95
CA VAL A 112 5.80 2.84 -14.62
C VAL A 112 4.63 2.76 -13.64
N LEU A 113 3.76 3.77 -13.63
CA LEU A 113 2.64 3.86 -12.68
C LEU A 113 1.61 2.73 -12.85
N GLU A 114 1.40 2.25 -14.08
CA GLU A 114 0.55 1.09 -14.36
C GLU A 114 1.02 -0.19 -13.64
N GLY A 115 2.30 -0.28 -13.30
CA GLY A 115 2.85 -1.38 -12.54
C GLY A 115 2.52 -1.36 -11.05
N TYR A 116 2.04 -0.24 -10.48
CA TYR A 116 1.79 -0.11 -9.05
C TYR A 116 0.70 -1.07 -8.54
N GLY A 117 -0.45 -1.09 -9.19
CA GLY A 117 -1.57 -1.95 -8.79
C GLY A 117 -1.18 -3.44 -8.77
N PRO A 118 -0.61 -3.98 -9.86
CA PRO A 118 -0.09 -5.35 -9.87
C PRO A 118 0.95 -5.63 -8.77
N ALA A 119 1.93 -4.73 -8.58
CA ALA A 119 2.97 -4.88 -7.55
C ALA A 119 2.37 -4.89 -6.13
N PHE A 120 1.43 -3.98 -5.84
CA PHE A 120 0.71 -3.96 -4.58
C PHE A 120 -0.06 -5.26 -4.34
N LYS A 121 -0.85 -5.69 -5.32
CA LYS A 121 -1.68 -6.91 -5.20
C LYS A 121 -0.84 -8.13 -4.93
N LEU A 122 0.28 -8.29 -5.64
CA LEU A 122 1.17 -9.43 -5.45
C LEU A 122 1.67 -9.52 -4.01
N VAL A 123 2.28 -8.44 -3.51
CA VAL A 123 2.84 -8.41 -2.14
C VAL A 123 1.74 -8.53 -1.08
N TYR A 124 0.58 -7.91 -1.31
CA TYR A 124 -0.55 -8.00 -0.40
C TYR A 124 -1.09 -9.43 -0.31
N ALA A 125 -1.30 -10.10 -1.46
CA ALA A 125 -1.76 -11.49 -1.51
C ALA A 125 -0.79 -12.44 -0.78
N GLU A 126 0.52 -12.30 -1.02
CA GLU A 126 1.55 -13.09 -0.31
C GLU A 126 1.47 -12.90 1.22
N ARG A 127 1.30 -11.66 1.69
CA ARG A 127 1.17 -11.36 3.12
C ARG A 127 -0.13 -11.89 3.72
N CYS A 128 -1.24 -11.77 3.02
CA CYS A 128 -2.53 -12.28 3.45
C CYS A 128 -2.52 -13.82 3.55
N ALA A 129 -2.00 -14.49 2.52
CA ALA A 129 -1.85 -15.94 2.53
C ALA A 129 -0.94 -16.41 3.67
N ALA A 130 0.19 -15.74 3.89
CA ALA A 130 1.10 -16.06 5.00
C ALA A 130 0.43 -15.94 6.37
N LYS A 131 -0.45 -14.95 6.58
CA LYS A 131 -1.24 -14.82 7.83
C LYS A 131 -2.20 -15.98 8.05
N LEU A 132 -2.69 -16.58 6.98
CA LEU A 132 -3.51 -17.80 7.04
C LEU A 132 -2.66 -19.08 7.11
N GLY A 133 -1.35 -18.97 7.00
CA GLY A 133 -0.42 -20.10 6.92
C GLY A 133 -0.55 -20.86 5.59
N LEU A 134 -0.92 -20.18 4.53
CA LEU A 134 -1.13 -20.70 3.18
C LEU A 134 -0.12 -20.09 2.20
N GLU A 135 -0.04 -20.67 1.01
CA GLU A 135 0.60 -20.06 -0.16
C GLU A 135 -0.37 -19.12 -0.88
N ALA A 136 0.16 -18.09 -1.54
CA ALA A 136 -0.65 -17.14 -2.30
C ALA A 136 -1.33 -17.81 -3.49
N SER A 137 -2.64 -17.72 -3.56
CA SER A 137 -3.50 -18.26 -4.62
C SER A 137 -4.85 -17.53 -4.64
N ASP A 138 -5.63 -17.68 -5.69
CA ASP A 138 -6.99 -17.12 -5.76
C ASP A 138 -7.88 -17.65 -4.62
N GLU A 139 -7.65 -18.89 -4.18
CA GLU A 139 -8.38 -19.51 -3.08
C GLU A 139 -8.02 -18.86 -1.74
N SER A 140 -6.70 -18.64 -1.47
CA SER A 140 -6.25 -17.97 -0.25
C SER A 140 -6.70 -16.51 -0.21
N ASP A 141 -6.73 -15.83 -1.34
CA ASP A 141 -7.27 -14.47 -1.45
C ASP A 141 -8.77 -14.42 -1.12
N THR A 142 -9.54 -15.34 -1.70
CA THR A 142 -10.99 -15.46 -1.43
C THR A 142 -11.26 -15.74 0.04
N LEU A 143 -10.49 -16.65 0.64
CA LEU A 143 -10.61 -16.99 2.06
C LEU A 143 -10.28 -15.78 2.95
N PHE A 144 -9.20 -15.06 2.63
CA PHE A 144 -8.81 -13.86 3.38
C PHE A 144 -9.88 -12.77 3.32
N GLN A 145 -10.45 -12.51 2.13
CA GLN A 145 -11.54 -11.54 1.99
C GLN A 145 -12.77 -11.95 2.80
N SER A 146 -13.15 -13.23 2.77
CA SER A 146 -14.26 -13.76 3.55
C SER A 146 -14.00 -13.58 5.06
N LEU A 147 -12.77 -13.79 5.52
CA LEU A 147 -12.39 -13.53 6.91
C LEU A 147 -12.54 -12.05 7.27
N LEU A 148 -12.06 -11.14 6.41
CA LEU A 148 -12.22 -9.70 6.64
C LEU A 148 -13.70 -9.28 6.72
N GLU A 149 -14.58 -9.89 5.92
CA GLU A 149 -16.03 -9.64 6.01
C GLU A 149 -16.60 -10.07 7.37
N VAL A 150 -16.19 -11.23 7.87
CA VAL A 150 -16.58 -11.72 9.21
C VAL A 150 -16.04 -10.77 10.29
N MET A 151 -14.76 -10.39 10.21
CA MET A 151 -14.14 -9.45 11.13
C MET A 151 -14.85 -8.10 11.14
N GLN A 152 -15.19 -7.57 9.96
CA GLN A 152 -15.96 -6.32 9.82
C GLN A 152 -17.35 -6.43 10.47
N LYS A 153 -18.05 -7.52 10.22
CA LYS A 153 -19.41 -7.75 10.74
C LYS A 153 -19.45 -7.86 12.26
N HIS A 154 -18.45 -8.50 12.84
CA HIS A 154 -18.38 -8.79 14.28
C HIS A 154 -17.44 -7.84 15.03
N GLN A 155 -16.79 -6.92 14.32
CA GLN A 155 -15.80 -5.98 14.86
C GLN A 155 -14.68 -6.70 15.64
N LEU A 156 -14.22 -7.84 15.09
CA LEU A 156 -13.16 -8.62 15.71
C LEU A 156 -11.85 -7.82 15.71
N ASP A 157 -11.05 -7.99 16.75
CA ASP A 157 -9.72 -7.41 16.83
C ASP A 157 -8.84 -7.93 15.69
N PHE A 158 -8.15 -7.01 15.00
CA PHE A 158 -7.36 -7.36 13.83
C PHE A 158 -6.17 -8.26 14.19
N THR A 159 -5.45 -7.93 15.25
CA THR A 159 -4.25 -8.65 15.65
C THR A 159 -4.60 -9.98 16.33
N ASP A 160 -5.51 -9.94 17.30
CA ASP A 160 -5.89 -11.11 18.08
C ASP A 160 -6.51 -12.20 17.21
N THR A 161 -7.31 -11.83 16.19
CA THR A 161 -7.89 -12.81 15.25
C THR A 161 -6.81 -13.67 14.59
N PHE A 162 -5.70 -13.07 14.15
CA PHE A 162 -4.64 -13.85 13.51
C PHE A 162 -3.78 -14.62 14.50
N ILE A 163 -3.60 -14.11 15.72
CA ILE A 163 -2.92 -14.85 16.81
C ILE A 163 -3.73 -16.10 17.20
N GLU A 164 -5.04 -15.97 17.31
CA GLU A 164 -5.92 -17.10 17.62
C GLU A 164 -5.92 -18.16 16.50
N LEU A 165 -5.97 -17.74 15.24
CA LEU A 165 -5.86 -18.64 14.09
C LEU A 165 -4.54 -19.43 14.10
N GLU A 166 -3.42 -18.79 14.44
CA GLU A 166 -2.14 -19.46 14.57
C GLU A 166 -2.17 -20.51 15.69
N SER A 167 -2.79 -20.20 16.82
CA SER A 167 -2.89 -21.13 17.96
C SER A 167 -3.69 -22.39 17.65
N ILE A 168 -4.74 -22.29 16.81
CA ILE A 168 -5.56 -23.44 16.39
C ILE A 168 -4.76 -24.40 15.48
N ARG A 169 -3.83 -23.87 14.70
CA ARG A 169 -3.01 -24.66 13.76
C ARG A 169 -2.03 -25.60 14.47
N PHE A 170 -1.59 -25.26 15.69
CA PHE A 170 -0.59 -26.02 16.43
C PHE A 170 -1.19 -26.93 17.53
N ASN A 171 -2.51 -26.99 17.64
CA ASN A 171 -3.25 -27.94 18.48
C ASN A 171 -3.90 -29.03 17.64
#